data_b3602ec819241cb25b99aac28171d642
#
_entry.id   b3602ec819241cb25b99aac28171d642
#
_cell.length_a   1.000
_cell.length_b   1.000
_cell.length_c   1.000
_cell.angle_alpha   90.00
_cell.angle_beta   90.00
_cell.angle_gamma   90.00
#
_symmetry.space_group_name_H-M   'P 1'
#
loop_
_entity.id
_entity.type
_entity.pdbx_description
1 polymer ?
#
loop_
_entity_poly.entity_id
_entity_poly.type
_entity_poly.pdbx_seq_one_letter_code
_entity_poly.pdbx_strand_id
1 'polypeptide(L)'
;MNNENKKNILIVHNYYQISGGEDTVVANEKKMLEKHGHKVSLYSRSNVELKQMSKLQKVFLPITTVFNPKTYKEIKNLIRQESIEIVHVHNTLNLVSPAVYYAARHMKVPVVQTIHNFRLLCPGATFYRDGHICEDCVEHGLRCAIKHSCYRESKIQTVACVISTMFHRITGIYGKINYICLTDFNKKKLLELKQIKQERVFVKPNFDESENECVPEKERKDQFVFAGRLDKLKGIDLLFEAW
;
A
#
# COMPACT_ATOMS: atom_id res chain seq x y z
N MET A 1 -15.15 -27.24 -11.65
CA MET A 1 -15.17 -25.82 -11.21
C MET A 1 -15.58 -24.98 -12.41
N ASN A 2 -16.71 -24.29 -12.32
CA ASN A 2 -17.30 -23.56 -13.44
C ASN A 2 -16.34 -22.47 -13.95
N ASN A 3 -16.20 -22.43 -15.28
CA ASN A 3 -15.32 -21.47 -15.99
C ASN A 3 -15.79 -19.99 -15.86
N GLU A 4 -16.97 -19.77 -15.28
CA GLU A 4 -17.65 -18.45 -15.24
C GLU A 4 -17.04 -17.43 -14.27
N ASN A 5 -16.12 -17.84 -13.37
CA ASN A 5 -15.54 -16.94 -12.35
C ASN A 5 -14.08 -16.55 -12.57
N LYS A 6 -13.46 -16.96 -13.67
CA LYS A 6 -12.07 -16.59 -13.97
C LYS A 6 -12.01 -15.14 -14.45
N LYS A 7 -11.06 -14.37 -13.91
CA LYS A 7 -10.90 -12.94 -14.18
C LYS A 7 -9.51 -12.61 -14.67
N ASN A 8 -9.41 -11.58 -15.50
CA ASN A 8 -8.16 -10.93 -15.86
C ASN A 8 -7.87 -9.82 -14.84
N ILE A 9 -6.84 -9.99 -14.05
CA ILE A 9 -6.53 -9.11 -12.91
C ILE A 9 -5.19 -8.43 -13.16
N LEU A 10 -5.14 -7.11 -12.99
CA LEU A 10 -3.89 -6.35 -12.99
C LEU A 10 -3.51 -6.02 -11.55
N ILE A 11 -2.43 -6.62 -11.05
CA ILE A 11 -1.83 -6.22 -9.79
C ILE A 11 -0.89 -5.02 -10.06
N VAL A 12 -1.00 -4.00 -9.21
CA VAL A 12 -0.18 -2.78 -9.29
C VAL A 12 0.58 -2.58 -7.99
N HIS A 13 1.92 -2.51 -8.08
CA HIS A 13 2.76 -2.37 -6.91
C HIS A 13 3.99 -1.48 -7.16
N ASN A 14 4.36 -0.69 -6.17
CA ASN A 14 5.61 0.06 -6.15
C ASN A 14 6.51 -0.50 -5.06
N TYR A 15 7.51 -1.29 -5.47
CA TYR A 15 8.45 -1.92 -4.56
C TYR A 15 9.27 -0.90 -3.76
N TYR A 16 9.52 -1.21 -2.50
CA TYR A 16 10.42 -0.42 -1.67
C TYR A 16 11.89 -0.63 -2.07
N GLN A 17 12.79 0.23 -1.57
CA GLN A 17 14.24 0.06 -1.76
C GLN A 17 14.79 -1.14 -0.97
N ILE A 18 14.17 -1.45 0.15
CA ILE A 18 14.44 -2.61 0.99
C ILE A 18 13.14 -3.39 1.02
N SER A 19 13.19 -4.63 0.57
CA SER A 19 12.01 -5.51 0.53
C SER A 19 11.42 -5.68 1.92
N GLY A 20 10.11 -5.75 1.98
CA GLY A 20 9.34 -5.90 3.21
C GLY A 20 8.17 -6.87 3.07
N GLY A 21 7.42 -7.08 4.15
CA GLY A 21 6.28 -7.99 4.16
C GLY A 21 5.21 -7.69 3.10
N GLU A 22 5.07 -6.42 2.73
CA GLU A 22 4.15 -6.00 1.66
C GLU A 22 4.51 -6.63 0.31
N ASP A 23 5.82 -6.68 -0.02
CA ASP A 23 6.30 -7.27 -1.28
C ASP A 23 6.03 -8.78 -1.32
N THR A 24 6.17 -9.48 -0.17
CA THR A 24 5.84 -10.90 -0.03
C THR A 24 4.34 -11.14 -0.22
N VAL A 25 3.50 -10.27 0.36
CA VAL A 25 2.04 -10.37 0.18
C VAL A 25 1.65 -10.26 -1.28
N VAL A 26 2.23 -9.32 -2.04
CA VAL A 26 1.98 -9.18 -3.49
C VAL A 26 2.32 -10.46 -4.24
N ALA A 27 3.47 -11.06 -3.94
CA ALA A 27 3.90 -12.30 -4.57
C ALA A 27 2.96 -13.47 -4.23
N ASN A 28 2.56 -13.61 -2.97
CA ASN A 28 1.64 -14.65 -2.50
C ASN A 28 0.24 -14.47 -3.12
N GLU A 29 -0.28 -13.25 -3.16
CA GLU A 29 -1.59 -13.00 -3.78
C GLU A 29 -1.58 -13.28 -5.28
N LYS A 30 -0.52 -12.88 -5.99
CA LYS A 30 -0.37 -13.23 -7.42
C LYS A 30 -0.41 -14.74 -7.61
N LYS A 31 0.42 -15.48 -6.87
CA LYS A 31 0.50 -16.94 -6.94
C LYS A 31 -0.85 -17.60 -6.62
N MET A 32 -1.51 -17.14 -5.58
CA MET A 32 -2.82 -17.67 -5.15
C MET A 32 -3.88 -17.43 -6.24
N LEU A 33 -3.97 -16.23 -6.78
CA LEU A 33 -4.94 -15.93 -7.84
C LEU A 33 -4.69 -16.76 -9.11
N GLU A 34 -3.43 -16.94 -9.51
CA GLU A 34 -3.05 -17.80 -10.65
C GLU A 34 -3.40 -19.27 -10.39
N LYS A 35 -3.13 -19.78 -9.17
CA LYS A 35 -3.50 -21.15 -8.74
C LYS A 35 -5.01 -21.40 -8.82
N HIS A 36 -5.82 -20.36 -8.59
CA HIS A 36 -7.28 -20.43 -8.72
C HIS A 36 -7.78 -20.13 -10.15
N GLY A 37 -6.88 -20.06 -11.12
CA GLY A 37 -7.19 -19.99 -12.55
C GLY A 37 -7.50 -18.57 -13.08
N HIS A 38 -7.21 -17.53 -12.30
CA HIS A 38 -7.26 -16.16 -12.81
C HIS A 38 -6.03 -15.87 -13.69
N LYS A 39 -6.19 -15.02 -14.71
CA LYS A 39 -5.05 -14.46 -15.45
C LYS A 39 -4.55 -13.22 -14.73
N VAL A 40 -3.31 -13.24 -14.26
CA VAL A 40 -2.76 -12.15 -13.45
C VAL A 40 -1.57 -11.49 -14.14
N SER A 41 -1.71 -10.20 -14.42
CA SER A 41 -0.63 -9.34 -14.91
C SER A 41 -0.11 -8.47 -13.78
N LEU A 42 1.18 -8.15 -13.81
CA LEU A 42 1.83 -7.30 -12.80
C LEU A 42 2.38 -6.04 -13.46
N TYR A 43 1.87 -4.88 -13.03
CA TYR A 43 2.50 -3.60 -13.29
C TYR A 43 3.26 -3.14 -12.06
N SER A 44 4.58 -3.03 -12.16
CA SER A 44 5.39 -2.64 -11.02
C SER A 44 6.45 -1.59 -11.36
N ARG A 45 6.79 -0.79 -10.35
CA ARG A 45 7.96 0.09 -10.33
C ARG A 45 8.75 -0.18 -9.06
N SER A 46 9.99 0.23 -9.02
CA SER A 46 10.83 0.07 -7.84
C SER A 46 11.44 1.40 -7.40
N ASN A 47 11.37 1.69 -6.11
CA ASN A 47 12.03 2.87 -5.55
C ASN A 47 13.57 2.81 -5.66
N VAL A 48 14.15 1.69 -6.08
CA VAL A 48 15.57 1.60 -6.49
C VAL A 48 15.85 2.51 -7.69
N GLU A 49 14.90 2.66 -8.60
CA GLU A 49 14.98 3.54 -9.78
C GLU A 49 15.27 5.01 -9.39
N LEU A 50 14.85 5.44 -8.19
CA LEU A 50 15.12 6.80 -7.69
C LEU A 50 16.62 7.12 -7.60
N LYS A 51 17.46 6.10 -7.38
CA LYS A 51 18.93 6.26 -7.33
C LYS A 51 19.52 6.60 -8.70
N GLN A 52 18.90 6.06 -9.76
CA GLN A 52 19.35 6.19 -11.15
C GLN A 52 18.75 7.44 -11.86
N MET A 53 17.82 8.12 -11.23
CA MET A 53 17.18 9.31 -11.82
C MET A 53 18.16 10.46 -12.00
N SER A 54 18.08 11.13 -13.16
CA SER A 54 18.78 12.38 -13.43
C SER A 54 18.33 13.50 -12.48
N LYS A 55 19.14 14.56 -12.36
CA LYS A 55 18.79 15.74 -11.54
C LYS A 55 17.43 16.32 -11.96
N LEU A 56 17.18 16.41 -13.26
CA LEU A 56 15.92 16.95 -13.80
C LEU A 56 14.71 16.06 -13.41
N GLN A 57 14.83 14.75 -13.53
CA GLN A 57 13.78 13.82 -13.11
C GLN A 57 13.47 13.92 -11.60
N LYS A 58 14.49 14.13 -10.76
CA LYS A 58 14.31 14.33 -9.31
C LYS A 58 13.57 15.63 -8.98
N VAL A 59 13.77 16.71 -9.76
CA VAL A 59 13.03 17.96 -9.61
C VAL A 59 11.54 17.78 -9.90
N PHE A 60 11.20 16.97 -10.92
CA PHE A 60 9.81 16.70 -11.27
C PHE A 60 9.15 15.58 -10.44
N LEU A 61 9.93 14.86 -9.63
CA LEU A 61 9.41 13.74 -8.83
C LEU A 61 8.24 14.13 -7.91
N PRO A 62 8.23 15.26 -7.20
CA PRO A 62 7.09 15.67 -6.40
C PRO A 62 5.79 15.76 -7.20
N ILE A 63 5.86 16.29 -8.43
CA ILE A 63 4.70 16.43 -9.32
C ILE A 63 4.23 15.05 -9.80
N THR A 64 5.16 14.20 -10.25
CA THR A 64 4.83 12.85 -10.72
C THR A 64 4.39 11.93 -9.59
N THR A 65 4.77 12.20 -8.35
CA THR A 65 4.25 11.49 -7.17
C THR A 65 2.76 11.81 -6.94
N VAL A 66 2.33 13.04 -7.22
CA VAL A 66 0.91 13.41 -7.18
C VAL A 66 0.17 12.74 -8.34
N PHE A 67 0.61 12.94 -9.55
CA PHE A 67 -0.01 12.34 -10.74
C PHE A 67 1.04 12.04 -11.80
N ASN A 68 1.22 10.75 -12.11
CA ASN A 68 2.18 10.30 -13.10
C ASN A 68 1.46 10.03 -14.44
N PRO A 69 1.60 10.91 -15.46
CA PRO A 69 0.94 10.75 -16.76
C PRO A 69 1.40 9.49 -17.51
N LYS A 70 2.65 9.06 -17.30
CA LYS A 70 3.19 7.84 -17.89
C LYS A 70 2.44 6.62 -17.34
N THR A 71 2.34 6.49 -16.00
CA THR A 71 1.56 5.43 -15.36
C THR A 71 0.11 5.44 -15.83
N TYR A 72 -0.53 6.60 -15.90
CA TYR A 72 -1.91 6.72 -16.39
C TYR A 72 -2.07 6.12 -17.79
N LYS A 73 -1.16 6.44 -18.72
CA LYS A 73 -1.14 5.92 -20.09
C LYS A 73 -0.89 4.41 -20.13
N GLU A 74 0.13 3.94 -19.43
CA GLU A 74 0.54 2.53 -19.40
C GLU A 74 -0.56 1.64 -18.83
N ILE A 75 -1.19 2.04 -17.72
CA ILE A 75 -2.31 1.31 -17.11
C ILE A 75 -3.51 1.24 -18.06
N LYS A 76 -3.86 2.33 -18.74
CA LYS A 76 -4.94 2.31 -19.73
C LYS A 76 -4.65 1.35 -20.89
N ASN A 77 -3.40 1.32 -21.34
CA ASN A 77 -3.00 0.43 -22.44
C ASN A 77 -3.06 -1.04 -21.99
N LEU A 78 -2.53 -1.36 -20.80
CA LEU A 78 -2.61 -2.72 -20.24
C LEU A 78 -4.05 -3.19 -20.06
N ILE A 79 -4.92 -2.33 -19.51
CA ILE A 79 -6.34 -2.66 -19.34
C ILE A 79 -6.98 -3.05 -20.67
N ARG A 80 -6.67 -2.31 -21.75
CA ARG A 80 -7.22 -2.59 -23.09
C ARG A 80 -6.60 -3.83 -23.72
N GLN A 81 -5.27 -3.94 -23.69
CA GLN A 81 -4.53 -5.02 -24.38
C GLN A 81 -4.78 -6.38 -23.75
N GLU A 82 -4.91 -6.42 -22.43
CA GLU A 82 -5.06 -7.66 -21.69
C GLU A 82 -6.49 -7.91 -21.19
N SER A 83 -7.44 -7.07 -21.64
CA SER A 83 -8.85 -7.16 -21.22
C SER A 83 -9.03 -7.25 -19.72
N ILE A 84 -8.31 -6.40 -18.97
CA ILE A 84 -8.33 -6.40 -17.49
C ILE A 84 -9.72 -6.05 -16.98
N GLU A 85 -10.21 -6.85 -16.06
CA GLU A 85 -11.53 -6.72 -15.43
C GLU A 85 -11.46 -6.14 -14.01
N ILE A 86 -10.30 -6.29 -13.33
CA ILE A 86 -10.05 -5.79 -11.96
C ILE A 86 -8.64 -5.24 -11.88
N VAL A 87 -8.47 -4.06 -11.29
CA VAL A 87 -7.16 -3.51 -10.93
C VAL A 87 -6.99 -3.61 -9.41
N HIS A 88 -6.04 -4.44 -8.98
CA HIS A 88 -5.70 -4.63 -7.57
C HIS A 88 -4.41 -3.89 -7.24
N VAL A 89 -4.50 -2.89 -6.36
CA VAL A 89 -3.40 -2.00 -6.02
C VAL A 89 -2.90 -2.29 -4.61
N HIS A 90 -1.59 -2.35 -4.42
CA HIS A 90 -0.96 -2.47 -3.10
C HIS A 90 -0.26 -1.17 -2.70
N ASN A 91 0.70 -0.72 -3.48
CA ASN A 91 1.43 0.51 -3.19
C ASN A 91 1.57 1.37 -4.45
N THR A 92 1.34 2.66 -4.31
CA THR A 92 1.48 3.63 -5.40
C THR A 92 2.63 4.62 -5.21
N LEU A 93 3.26 4.64 -4.05
CA LEU A 93 4.25 5.67 -3.70
C LEU A 93 5.68 5.15 -3.93
N ASN A 94 6.50 5.87 -4.66
CA ASN A 94 6.42 7.21 -5.21
C ASN A 94 6.18 7.23 -6.73
N LEU A 95 6.55 6.16 -7.46
CA LEU A 95 6.72 6.19 -8.92
C LEU A 95 5.45 5.84 -9.70
N VAL A 96 4.61 4.97 -9.13
CA VAL A 96 3.33 4.60 -9.73
C VAL A 96 2.35 5.77 -9.66
N SER A 97 2.23 6.41 -8.52
CA SER A 97 1.25 7.46 -8.16
C SER A 97 -0.22 6.99 -8.18
N PRO A 98 -1.13 7.71 -7.53
CA PRO A 98 -2.58 7.43 -7.62
C PRO A 98 -3.19 7.61 -9.01
N ALA A 99 -2.41 7.97 -10.04
CA ALA A 99 -2.86 8.01 -11.44
C ALA A 99 -3.47 6.69 -11.90
N VAL A 100 -3.09 5.57 -11.30
CA VAL A 100 -3.67 4.24 -11.54
C VAL A 100 -5.18 4.22 -11.31
N TYR A 101 -5.68 4.86 -10.25
CA TYR A 101 -7.11 4.87 -9.93
C TYR A 101 -7.92 5.60 -11.00
N TYR A 102 -7.37 6.71 -11.51
CA TYR A 102 -8.00 7.48 -12.59
C TYR A 102 -7.99 6.73 -13.92
N ALA A 103 -6.88 6.04 -14.22
CA ALA A 103 -6.76 5.23 -15.42
C ALA A 103 -7.79 4.10 -15.44
N ALA A 104 -7.86 3.31 -14.36
CA ALA A 104 -8.83 2.24 -14.20
C ALA A 104 -10.29 2.76 -14.28
N ARG A 105 -10.56 3.86 -13.58
CA ARG A 105 -11.89 4.49 -13.61
C ARG A 105 -12.28 5.01 -15.01
N HIS A 106 -11.34 5.62 -15.73
CA HIS A 106 -11.57 6.04 -17.12
C HIS A 106 -11.96 4.84 -18.01
N MET A 107 -11.33 3.70 -17.77
CA MET A 107 -11.61 2.45 -18.48
C MET A 107 -12.83 1.69 -17.91
N LYS A 108 -13.52 2.24 -16.89
CA LYS A 108 -14.66 1.63 -16.19
C LYS A 108 -14.33 0.28 -15.54
N VAL A 109 -13.08 0.07 -15.16
CA VAL A 109 -12.61 -1.12 -14.46
C VAL A 109 -12.59 -0.84 -12.94
N PRO A 110 -13.17 -1.72 -12.11
CA PRO A 110 -13.16 -1.58 -10.67
C PRO A 110 -11.74 -1.66 -10.11
N VAL A 111 -11.50 -0.89 -9.04
CA VAL A 111 -10.23 -0.88 -8.31
C VAL A 111 -10.45 -1.43 -6.91
N VAL A 112 -9.53 -2.28 -6.49
CA VAL A 112 -9.39 -2.75 -5.11
C VAL A 112 -8.01 -2.31 -4.61
N GLN A 113 -7.95 -1.69 -3.42
CA GLN A 113 -6.70 -1.27 -2.78
C GLN A 113 -6.50 -2.05 -1.48
N THR A 114 -5.44 -2.83 -1.37
CA THR A 114 -5.03 -3.41 -0.08
C THR A 114 -4.28 -2.36 0.76
N ILE A 115 -4.72 -2.16 1.99
CA ILE A 115 -4.17 -1.20 2.93
C ILE A 115 -3.15 -1.88 3.83
N HIS A 116 -1.86 -1.64 3.55
CA HIS A 116 -0.73 -2.16 4.33
C HIS A 116 -0.24 -1.21 5.42
N ASN A 117 -0.65 0.07 5.33
CA ASN A 117 -0.24 1.12 6.26
C ASN A 117 -1.26 2.27 6.27
N PHE A 118 -1.08 3.23 7.15
CA PHE A 118 -2.04 4.32 7.36
C PHE A 118 -1.78 5.57 6.51
N ARG A 119 -1.08 5.46 5.39
CA ARG A 119 -0.64 6.63 4.59
C ARG A 119 -1.77 7.51 4.06
N LEU A 120 -2.94 6.96 3.84
CA LEU A 120 -4.12 7.76 3.45
C LEU A 120 -4.57 8.74 4.55
N LEU A 121 -4.19 8.50 5.81
CA LEU A 121 -4.55 9.29 6.99
C LEU A 121 -3.34 10.01 7.59
N CYS A 122 -2.21 9.33 7.66
CA CYS A 122 -0.96 9.79 8.26
C CYS A 122 0.18 9.72 7.23
N PRO A 123 0.78 10.84 6.78
CA PRO A 123 1.92 10.83 5.85
C PRO A 123 3.11 9.99 6.33
N GLY A 124 3.35 9.91 7.65
CA GLY A 124 4.32 9.01 8.26
C GLY A 124 3.94 7.53 8.18
N ALA A 125 2.68 7.22 7.91
CA ALA A 125 2.09 5.89 7.71
C ALA A 125 1.97 5.00 8.96
N THR A 126 2.39 5.44 10.13
CA THR A 126 2.51 4.60 11.34
C THR A 126 1.62 5.01 12.50
N PHE A 127 1.07 6.22 12.48
CA PHE A 127 0.43 6.85 13.64
C PHE A 127 1.36 6.89 14.87
N TYR A 128 2.67 6.98 14.63
CA TYR A 128 3.67 7.01 15.69
C TYR A 128 4.71 8.07 15.39
N ARG A 129 5.07 8.89 16.39
CA ARG A 129 6.06 9.95 16.29
C ARG A 129 6.64 10.24 17.67
N ASP A 130 7.94 10.48 17.75
CA ASP A 130 8.64 10.93 18.95
C ASP A 130 8.35 10.07 20.19
N GLY A 131 8.25 8.74 20.01
CA GLY A 131 8.03 7.79 21.11
C GLY A 131 6.57 7.63 21.56
N HIS A 132 5.58 8.24 20.87
CA HIS A 132 4.18 8.15 21.24
C HIS A 132 3.24 7.95 20.05
N ILE A 133 2.03 7.46 20.31
CA ILE A 133 0.94 7.38 19.34
C ILE A 133 0.52 8.81 18.94
N CYS A 134 0.41 9.07 17.65
CA CYS A 134 0.11 10.39 17.10
C CYS A 134 -1.02 10.31 16.08
N GLU A 135 -2.12 10.97 16.34
CA GLU A 135 -3.27 11.09 15.45
C GLU A 135 -3.51 12.53 14.96
N ASP A 136 -2.58 13.45 15.18
CA ASP A 136 -2.70 14.88 14.84
C ASP A 136 -3.18 15.14 13.41
N CYS A 137 -2.76 14.29 12.44
CA CYS A 137 -3.16 14.46 11.04
C CYS A 137 -4.64 14.14 10.78
N VAL A 138 -5.25 13.32 11.62
CA VAL A 138 -6.68 13.00 11.58
C VAL A 138 -7.48 14.10 12.27
N GLU A 139 -7.06 14.53 13.45
CA GLU A 139 -7.76 15.50 14.28
C GLU A 139 -7.61 16.94 13.78
N HIS A 140 -6.37 17.32 13.40
CA HIS A 140 -6.02 18.72 13.07
C HIS A 140 -5.64 18.93 11.61
N GLY A 141 -5.62 17.84 10.82
CA GLY A 141 -5.33 17.87 9.39
C GLY A 141 -3.87 17.65 9.02
N LEU A 142 -3.64 17.35 7.74
CA LEU A 142 -2.35 16.89 7.21
C LEU A 142 -1.20 17.90 7.35
N ARG A 143 -1.49 19.18 7.66
CA ARG A 143 -0.45 20.20 7.91
C ARG A 143 0.44 19.85 9.10
N CYS A 144 -0.07 19.09 10.06
CA CYS A 144 0.70 18.61 11.20
C CYS A 144 1.91 17.78 10.74
N ALA A 145 1.74 16.94 9.74
CA ALA A 145 2.86 16.16 9.18
C ALA A 145 3.98 17.03 8.60
N ILE A 146 3.63 18.17 7.97
CA ILE A 146 4.63 19.09 7.40
C ILE A 146 5.45 19.75 8.52
N LYS A 147 4.76 20.15 9.61
CA LYS A 147 5.41 20.75 10.79
C LYS A 147 6.50 19.83 11.36
N HIS A 148 6.24 18.53 11.37
CA HIS A 148 7.11 17.51 11.97
C HIS A 148 7.93 16.71 10.96
N SER A 149 7.89 17.05 9.66
CA SER A 149 8.64 16.33 8.61
C SER A 149 8.42 14.81 8.62
N CYS A 150 7.18 14.36 8.87
CA CYS A 150 6.85 12.96 9.19
C CYS A 150 7.16 11.94 8.09
N TYR A 151 7.33 12.36 6.83
CA TYR A 151 7.70 11.45 5.77
C TYR A 151 9.20 11.48 5.51
N ARG A 152 9.91 10.40 5.92
CA ARG A 152 11.35 10.23 5.77
C ARG A 152 12.17 11.38 6.38
N GLU A 153 11.70 11.99 7.45
CA GLU A 153 12.37 13.11 8.13
C GLU A 153 12.73 14.28 7.18
N SER A 154 12.03 14.37 6.05
CA SER A 154 12.26 15.35 5.00
C SER A 154 11.03 16.23 4.81
N LYS A 155 11.17 17.54 5.07
CA LYS A 155 10.09 18.51 4.89
C LYS A 155 9.58 18.53 3.46
N ILE A 156 10.49 18.53 2.47
CA ILE A 156 10.14 18.57 1.04
C ILE A 156 9.35 17.32 0.63
N GLN A 157 9.83 16.13 1.03
CA GLN A 157 9.14 14.88 0.71
C GLN A 157 7.79 14.78 1.45
N THR A 158 7.72 15.30 2.69
CA THR A 158 6.46 15.35 3.44
C THR A 158 5.45 16.26 2.74
N VAL A 159 5.87 17.45 2.28
CA VAL A 159 5.01 18.36 1.51
C VAL A 159 4.47 17.67 0.26
N ALA A 160 5.31 17.00 -0.52
CA ALA A 160 4.86 16.27 -1.72
C ALA A 160 3.84 15.17 -1.37
N CYS A 161 4.08 14.41 -0.29
CA CYS A 161 3.16 13.38 0.18
C CYS A 161 1.82 13.98 0.63
N VAL A 162 1.85 15.09 1.38
CA VAL A 162 0.65 15.81 1.84
C VAL A 162 -0.14 16.37 0.66
N ILE A 163 0.51 17.03 -0.28
CA ILE A 163 -0.14 17.58 -1.49
C ILE A 163 -0.80 16.45 -2.27
N SER A 164 -0.10 15.33 -2.49
CA SER A 164 -0.67 14.17 -3.16
C SER A 164 -1.93 13.67 -2.45
N THR A 165 -1.84 13.43 -1.14
CA THR A 165 -2.99 12.94 -0.36
C THR A 165 -4.16 13.92 -0.37
N MET A 166 -3.90 15.22 -0.18
CA MET A 166 -4.94 16.26 -0.21
C MET A 166 -5.60 16.36 -1.58
N PHE A 167 -4.82 16.39 -2.67
CA PHE A 167 -5.35 16.45 -4.03
C PHE A 167 -6.33 15.29 -4.28
N HIS A 168 -5.96 14.08 -3.93
CA HIS A 168 -6.79 12.90 -4.15
C HIS A 168 -7.99 12.81 -3.20
N ARG A 169 -7.90 13.41 -2.01
CA ARG A 169 -9.06 13.60 -1.13
C ARG A 169 -10.05 14.61 -1.74
N ILE A 170 -9.57 15.74 -2.25
CA ILE A 170 -10.41 16.79 -2.86
C ILE A 170 -11.11 16.28 -4.12
N THR A 171 -10.43 15.52 -4.96
CA THR A 171 -11.05 14.90 -6.16
C THR A 171 -12.04 13.79 -5.81
N GLY A 172 -12.07 13.35 -4.56
CA GLY A 172 -12.93 12.28 -4.07
C GLY A 172 -12.63 10.91 -4.66
N ILE A 173 -11.44 10.70 -5.25
CA ILE A 173 -11.09 9.42 -5.89
C ILE A 173 -11.07 8.28 -4.88
N TYR A 174 -10.62 8.53 -3.64
CA TYR A 174 -10.58 7.52 -2.58
C TYR A 174 -11.97 7.00 -2.18
N GLY A 175 -13.04 7.80 -2.35
CA GLY A 175 -14.42 7.35 -2.14
C GLY A 175 -14.99 6.48 -3.26
N LYS A 176 -14.25 6.29 -4.36
CA LYS A 176 -14.72 5.62 -5.58
C LYS A 176 -14.07 4.26 -5.85
N ILE A 177 -13.20 3.80 -4.95
CA ILE A 177 -12.51 2.51 -5.02
C ILE A 177 -12.90 1.63 -3.83
N ASN A 178 -12.60 0.34 -3.92
CA ASN A 178 -12.84 -0.61 -2.85
C ASN A 178 -11.54 -0.88 -2.10
N TYR A 179 -11.65 -1.33 -0.84
CA TYR A 179 -10.50 -1.52 0.04
C TYR A 179 -10.51 -2.90 0.68
N ILE A 180 -9.32 -3.47 0.80
CA ILE A 180 -9.03 -4.61 1.67
C ILE A 180 -8.17 -4.09 2.81
N CYS A 181 -8.65 -4.25 4.04
CA CYS A 181 -7.92 -3.98 5.27
C CYS A 181 -7.47 -5.31 5.89
N LEU A 182 -6.29 -5.34 6.49
CA LEU A 182 -5.72 -6.57 7.06
C LEU A 182 -6.36 -6.94 8.39
N THR A 183 -6.94 -5.97 9.10
CA THR A 183 -7.60 -6.14 10.40
C THR A 183 -8.80 -5.22 10.53
N ASP A 184 -9.69 -5.51 11.49
CA ASP A 184 -10.80 -4.61 11.85
C ASP A 184 -10.29 -3.26 12.38
N PHE A 185 -9.14 -3.24 13.05
CA PHE A 185 -8.50 -2.00 13.46
C PHE A 185 -8.12 -1.12 12.25
N ASN A 186 -7.49 -1.71 11.22
CA ASN A 186 -7.19 -0.98 9.98
C ASN A 186 -8.47 -0.45 9.32
N LYS A 187 -9.53 -1.27 9.28
CA LYS A 187 -10.84 -0.88 8.75
C LYS A 187 -11.42 0.30 9.53
N LYS A 188 -11.45 0.22 10.86
CA LYS A 188 -11.94 1.30 11.73
C LYS A 188 -11.18 2.60 11.46
N LYS A 189 -9.86 2.55 11.41
CA LYS A 189 -9.01 3.71 11.09
C LYS A 189 -9.27 4.27 9.70
N LEU A 190 -9.36 3.42 8.67
CA LEU A 190 -9.62 3.87 7.30
C LEU A 190 -10.95 4.61 7.18
N LEU A 191 -11.98 4.18 7.90
CA LEU A 191 -13.32 4.78 7.89
C LEU A 191 -13.37 6.17 8.53
N GLU A 192 -12.35 6.61 9.26
CA GLU A 192 -12.20 8.00 9.72
C GLU A 192 -12.10 8.97 8.53
N LEU A 193 -11.68 8.48 7.36
CA LEU A 193 -11.75 9.22 6.11
C LEU A 193 -13.19 9.17 5.55
N LYS A 194 -14.03 10.12 5.97
CA LYS A 194 -15.49 10.16 5.74
C LYS A 194 -15.95 9.94 4.30
N GLN A 195 -15.09 10.17 3.30
CA GLN A 195 -15.40 9.89 1.90
C GLN A 195 -15.41 8.40 1.55
N ILE A 196 -14.82 7.54 2.39
CA ILE A 196 -14.80 6.09 2.20
C ILE A 196 -16.00 5.50 2.94
N LYS A 197 -16.85 4.82 2.20
CA LYS A 197 -18.07 4.20 2.73
C LYS A 197 -17.79 2.79 3.20
N GLN A 198 -18.49 2.38 4.27
CA GLN A 198 -18.29 1.08 4.91
C GLN A 198 -18.50 -0.11 3.97
N GLU A 199 -19.47 -0.03 3.05
CA GLU A 199 -19.76 -1.08 2.07
C GLU A 199 -18.63 -1.31 1.04
N ARG A 200 -17.63 -0.43 1.01
CA ARG A 200 -16.44 -0.55 0.15
C ARG A 200 -15.22 -1.08 0.87
N VAL A 201 -15.33 -1.40 2.17
CA VAL A 201 -14.19 -1.80 2.99
C VAL A 201 -14.38 -3.21 3.54
N PHE A 202 -13.53 -4.12 3.10
CA PHE A 202 -13.54 -5.53 3.47
C PHE A 202 -12.33 -5.83 4.37
N VAL A 203 -12.46 -6.79 5.28
CA VAL A 203 -11.35 -7.29 6.09
C VAL A 203 -10.91 -8.62 5.52
N LYS A 204 -9.64 -8.72 5.14
CA LYS A 204 -8.98 -9.94 4.69
C LYS A 204 -7.54 -9.92 5.23
N PRO A 205 -7.22 -10.74 6.23
CA PRO A 205 -5.85 -10.87 6.73
C PRO A 205 -4.88 -11.35 5.65
N ASN A 206 -3.59 -11.07 5.87
CA ASN A 206 -2.54 -11.72 5.09
C ASN A 206 -2.61 -13.23 5.32
N PHE A 207 -2.17 -13.99 4.35
CA PHE A 207 -2.13 -15.44 4.40
C PHE A 207 -0.77 -15.95 3.96
N ASP A 208 -0.47 -17.15 4.34
CA ASP A 208 0.65 -17.93 3.87
C ASP A 208 0.12 -19.27 3.33
N GLU A 209 0.63 -19.70 2.18
CA GLU A 209 0.32 -20.99 1.58
C GLU A 209 1.42 -22.04 1.89
N SER A 210 2.26 -21.81 2.91
CA SER A 210 3.26 -22.79 3.28
C SER A 210 2.57 -24.07 3.79
N GLU A 211 2.94 -25.20 3.20
CA GLU A 211 2.49 -26.53 3.62
C GLU A 211 3.32 -27.07 4.80
N ASN A 212 3.98 -26.18 5.54
CA ASN A 212 4.80 -26.57 6.68
C ASN A 212 3.91 -27.13 7.79
N GLU A 213 4.21 -28.35 8.23
CA GLU A 213 3.58 -28.95 9.39
C GLU A 213 3.96 -28.18 10.65
N CYS A 214 2.98 -27.97 11.52
CA CYS A 214 3.25 -27.40 12.82
C CYS A 214 4.08 -28.38 13.67
N VAL A 215 5.19 -27.89 14.24
CA VAL A 215 5.97 -28.69 15.20
C VAL A 215 5.08 -29.02 16.40
N PRO A 216 4.91 -30.30 16.74
CA PRO A 216 4.14 -30.74 17.92
C PRO A 216 4.64 -30.06 19.19
N GLU A 217 3.75 -29.74 20.11
CA GLU A 217 4.09 -29.00 21.35
C GLU A 217 5.24 -29.64 22.13
N LYS A 218 5.26 -30.99 22.19
CA LYS A 218 6.29 -31.79 22.89
C LYS A 218 7.70 -31.67 22.25
N GLU A 219 7.77 -31.26 20.98
CA GLU A 219 9.01 -31.13 20.23
C GLU A 219 9.46 -29.67 20.14
N ARG A 220 8.66 -28.72 20.66
CA ARG A 220 9.00 -27.30 20.69
C ARG A 220 10.10 -27.05 21.70
N LYS A 221 11.04 -26.20 21.28
CA LYS A 221 12.09 -25.71 22.17
C LYS A 221 11.56 -24.61 23.07
N ASP A 222 12.08 -24.55 24.29
CA ASP A 222 11.78 -23.46 25.22
C ASP A 222 12.55 -22.20 24.79
N GLN A 223 11.92 -21.42 23.91
CA GLN A 223 12.54 -20.27 23.26
C GLN A 223 11.51 -19.21 22.88
N PHE A 224 11.95 -17.94 22.87
CA PHE A 224 11.20 -16.84 22.26
C PHE A 224 11.71 -16.58 20.85
N VAL A 225 10.78 -16.29 19.91
CA VAL A 225 11.11 -15.98 18.52
C VAL A 225 10.62 -14.58 18.19
N PHE A 226 11.54 -13.72 17.78
CA PHE A 226 11.21 -12.42 17.20
C PHE A 226 11.27 -12.49 15.68
N ALA A 227 10.14 -12.23 15.03
CA ALA A 227 10.04 -12.20 13.58
C ALA A 227 9.75 -10.78 13.09
N GLY A 228 10.74 -10.11 12.51
CA GLY A 228 10.58 -8.74 12.02
C GLY A 228 11.91 -8.03 11.77
N ARG A 229 11.83 -6.80 11.28
CA ARG A 229 13.02 -5.95 11.19
C ARG A 229 13.48 -5.54 12.59
N LEU A 230 14.78 -5.53 12.82
CA LEU A 230 15.37 -5.07 14.06
C LEU A 230 15.36 -3.53 14.06
N ASP A 231 14.23 -2.93 14.37
CA ASP A 231 14.07 -1.49 14.50
C ASP A 231 13.14 -1.12 15.68
N LYS A 232 13.28 0.11 16.17
CA LYS A 232 12.53 0.63 17.33
C LYS A 232 11.01 0.54 17.16
N LEU A 233 10.49 0.70 15.93
CA LEU A 233 9.05 0.61 15.67
C LEU A 233 8.51 -0.81 15.85
N LYS A 234 9.38 -1.82 15.88
CA LYS A 234 9.04 -3.22 16.14
C LYS A 234 9.18 -3.62 17.60
N GLY A 235 9.57 -2.68 18.46
CA GLY A 235 9.69 -2.91 19.91
C GLY A 235 10.87 -3.79 20.31
N ILE A 236 11.92 -3.86 19.47
CA ILE A 236 13.09 -4.70 19.80
C ILE A 236 13.79 -4.24 21.08
N ASP A 237 13.83 -2.92 21.32
CA ASP A 237 14.41 -2.37 22.55
C ASP A 237 13.63 -2.85 23.79
N LEU A 238 12.28 -2.82 23.72
CA LEU A 238 11.42 -3.32 24.80
C LEU A 238 11.60 -4.82 25.04
N LEU A 239 11.83 -5.60 23.97
CA LEU A 239 12.11 -7.03 24.11
C LEU A 239 13.41 -7.26 24.89
N PHE A 240 14.48 -6.50 24.60
CA PHE A 240 15.74 -6.60 25.33
C PHE A 240 15.66 -6.09 26.77
N GLU A 241 14.85 -5.07 27.03
CA GLU A 241 14.62 -4.59 28.40
C GLU A 241 13.82 -5.59 29.26
N ALA A 242 12.94 -6.36 28.63
CA ALA A 242 12.09 -7.36 29.29
C ALA A 242 12.82 -8.70 29.52
N TRP A 243 13.91 -8.97 28.81
CA TRP A 243 14.70 -10.19 28.87
C TRP A 243 15.74 -10.10 29.99
#